data_87a0aa4dfe4abe9368e4c54ba2a2554b
#
_entry.id   87a0aa4dfe4abe9368e4c54ba2a2554b
#
_cell.length_a   1.000
_cell.length_b   1.000
_cell.length_c   1.000
_cell.angle_alpha   90.00
_cell.angle_beta   90.00
_cell.angle_gamma   90.00
#
_symmetry.space_group_name_H-M   'P 1'
#
loop_
_entity.id
_entity.type
_entity.pdbx_description
1 polymer ?
#
loop_
_entity_poly.entity_id
_entity_poly.type
_entity_poly.pdbx_seq_one_letter_code
_entity_poly.pdbx_strand_id
1 'polypeptide(L)'
;MASLQALLNARPIHWIAISVIILLVDYLTGPSVQFPILFVFPVALATAGQGVAAGATLAVVLPVLRLGFFLEWPLVTSWPLQSLDSAVDVLILIGIASLIDGIVRQEWKIRMLEGLLPICSFCKKIRDEAGEWRQLETYIASRSGARFSHTFCQECGRRHYPDLVD
;
A
#
# COMPACT_ATOMS: atom_id res chain seq x y z
N MET A 1 10.20 9.18 0.01
CA MET A 1 8.86 8.88 -0.52
C MET A 1 8.88 7.84 -1.66
N ALA A 2 9.86 7.87 -2.57
CA ALA A 2 9.99 6.86 -3.64
C ALA A 2 10.18 5.41 -3.14
N SER A 3 10.82 5.20 -2.00
CA SER A 3 11.06 3.87 -1.42
C SER A 3 9.78 3.16 -0.94
N LEU A 4 8.81 3.90 -0.41
CA LEU A 4 7.55 3.32 0.05
C LEU A 4 6.67 2.90 -1.14
N GLN A 5 6.65 3.70 -2.21
CA GLN A 5 5.94 3.33 -3.46
C GLN A 5 6.55 2.11 -4.16
N ALA A 6 7.87 1.94 -4.08
CA ALA A 6 8.53 0.75 -4.61
C ALA A 6 8.16 -0.51 -3.81
N LEU A 7 7.99 -0.41 -2.48
CA LEU A 7 7.51 -1.49 -1.62
C LEU A 7 6.04 -1.84 -1.88
N LEU A 8 5.19 -0.83 -2.10
CA LEU A 8 3.78 -1.02 -2.43
C LEU A 8 3.56 -1.65 -3.82
N ASN A 9 4.52 -1.48 -4.74
CA ASN A 9 4.52 -2.09 -6.07
C ASN A 9 5.31 -3.40 -6.14
N ALA A 10 5.67 -3.98 -4.98
CA ALA A 10 6.41 -5.24 -4.93
C ALA A 10 5.59 -6.33 -5.64
N ARG A 11 6.16 -6.84 -6.74
CA ARG A 11 5.56 -7.97 -7.46
C ARG A 11 5.43 -9.15 -6.49
N PRO A 12 4.40 -10.01 -6.62
CA PRO A 12 4.16 -11.12 -5.70
C PRO A 12 5.40 -12.02 -5.51
N ILE A 13 6.30 -12.06 -6.48
CA ILE A 13 7.51 -12.85 -6.44
C ILE A 13 8.46 -12.45 -5.29
N HIS A 14 8.49 -11.18 -4.88
CA HIS A 14 9.42 -10.72 -3.84
C HIS A 14 9.06 -11.22 -2.45
N TRP A 15 7.80 -11.06 -2.03
CA TRP A 15 7.39 -11.52 -0.70
C TRP A 15 7.28 -13.06 -0.64
N ILE A 16 6.98 -13.75 -1.77
CA ILE A 16 7.08 -15.21 -1.87
C ILE A 16 8.53 -15.66 -1.69
N ALA A 17 9.48 -15.04 -2.41
CA ALA A 17 10.90 -15.37 -2.27
C ALA A 17 11.41 -15.15 -0.83
N ILE A 18 11.04 -14.06 -0.20
CA ILE A 18 11.37 -13.78 1.21
C ILE A 18 10.79 -14.84 2.13
N SER A 19 9.53 -15.25 1.93
CA SER A 19 8.88 -16.31 2.72
C SER A 19 9.63 -17.63 2.62
N VAL A 20 10.01 -18.00 1.40
CA VAL A 20 10.77 -19.25 1.17
C VAL A 20 12.16 -19.20 1.83
N ILE A 21 12.85 -18.07 1.72
CA ILE A 21 14.16 -17.89 2.37
C ILE A 21 14.03 -18.00 3.88
N ILE A 22 13.04 -17.35 4.49
CA ILE A 22 12.83 -17.39 5.94
C ILE A 22 12.50 -18.82 6.38
N LEU A 23 11.61 -19.53 5.69
CA LEU A 23 11.30 -20.93 6.00
C LEU A 23 12.52 -21.83 5.86
N LEU A 24 13.37 -21.61 4.84
CA LEU A 24 14.60 -22.35 4.68
C LEU A 24 15.59 -22.11 5.82
N VAL A 25 15.74 -20.85 6.25
CA VAL A 25 16.59 -20.51 7.39
C VAL A 25 16.06 -21.15 8.67
N ASP A 26 14.75 -21.08 8.93
CA ASP A 26 14.11 -21.70 10.09
C ASP A 26 14.31 -23.22 10.09
N TYR A 27 14.18 -23.85 8.94
CA TYR A 27 14.46 -25.29 8.78
C TYR A 27 15.93 -25.65 9.06
N LEU A 28 16.89 -24.87 8.56
CA LEU A 28 18.32 -25.12 8.72
C LEU A 28 18.81 -24.83 10.15
N THR A 29 18.19 -23.89 10.87
CA THR A 29 18.55 -23.58 12.26
C THR A 29 18.02 -24.60 13.25
N GLY A 30 17.02 -25.39 12.85
CA GLY A 30 16.47 -26.48 13.66
C GLY A 30 15.59 -26.01 14.82
N PRO A 31 15.11 -26.93 15.68
CA PRO A 31 14.11 -26.64 16.71
C PRO A 31 14.64 -25.76 17.88
N SER A 32 15.96 -25.62 17.99
CA SER A 32 16.58 -24.88 19.11
C SER A 32 16.53 -23.37 18.98
N VAL A 33 16.43 -22.87 17.74
CA VAL A 33 16.42 -21.43 17.46
C VAL A 33 15.23 -21.11 16.58
N GLN A 34 14.30 -20.33 17.09
CA GLN A 34 13.05 -20.03 16.44
C GLN A 34 12.94 -18.53 16.18
N PHE A 35 12.62 -18.15 14.94
CA PHE A 35 12.48 -16.75 14.52
C PHE A 35 11.10 -16.43 13.95
N PRO A 36 9.98 -16.68 14.67
CA PRO A 36 8.63 -16.42 14.14
C PRO A 36 8.42 -14.95 13.80
N ILE A 37 9.14 -14.04 14.45
CA ILE A 37 9.07 -12.60 14.16
C ILE A 37 9.48 -12.25 12.72
N LEU A 38 10.29 -13.08 12.08
CA LEU A 38 10.70 -12.84 10.69
C LEU A 38 9.52 -12.98 9.71
N PHE A 39 8.48 -13.74 10.07
CA PHE A 39 7.27 -13.87 9.26
C PHE A 39 6.48 -12.56 9.14
N VAL A 40 6.72 -11.59 10.01
CA VAL A 40 6.12 -10.26 9.92
C VAL A 40 6.49 -9.56 8.61
N PHE A 41 7.73 -9.73 8.12
CA PHE A 41 8.19 -9.05 6.91
C PHE A 41 7.40 -9.46 5.64
N PRO A 42 7.30 -10.74 5.28
CA PRO A 42 6.54 -11.14 4.10
C PRO A 42 5.04 -10.85 4.24
N VAL A 43 4.47 -11.01 5.44
CA VAL A 43 3.07 -10.68 5.72
C VAL A 43 2.82 -9.19 5.54
N ALA A 44 3.71 -8.32 6.05
CA ALA A 44 3.61 -6.87 5.89
C ALA A 44 3.70 -6.45 4.42
N LEU A 45 4.65 -7.01 3.67
CA LEU A 45 4.83 -6.70 2.25
C LEU A 45 3.63 -7.17 1.41
N ALA A 46 3.11 -8.36 1.66
CA ALA A 46 1.94 -8.89 0.97
C ALA A 46 0.69 -8.05 1.27
N THR A 47 0.49 -7.68 2.53
CA THR A 47 -0.65 -6.83 2.94
C THR A 47 -0.57 -5.45 2.29
N ALA A 48 0.60 -4.80 2.34
CA ALA A 48 0.79 -3.48 1.77
C ALA A 48 0.62 -3.45 0.24
N GLY A 49 1.06 -4.51 -0.46
CA GLY A 49 1.01 -4.59 -1.92
C GLY A 49 -0.28 -5.15 -2.51
N GLN A 50 -0.93 -6.11 -1.85
CA GLN A 50 -2.08 -6.84 -2.38
C GLN A 50 -3.31 -6.83 -1.44
N GLY A 51 -3.20 -6.18 -0.30
CA GLY A 51 -4.28 -6.05 0.67
C GLY A 51 -4.32 -7.15 1.73
N VAL A 52 -5.25 -6.98 2.67
CA VAL A 52 -5.36 -7.83 3.87
C VAL A 52 -5.53 -9.32 3.56
N ALA A 53 -6.21 -9.68 2.47
CA ALA A 53 -6.44 -11.07 2.10
C ALA A 53 -5.11 -11.82 1.83
N ALA A 54 -4.19 -11.20 1.09
CA ALA A 54 -2.88 -11.79 0.81
C ALA A 54 -2.02 -11.91 2.09
N GLY A 55 -2.03 -10.89 2.95
CA GLY A 55 -1.35 -10.94 4.24
C GLY A 55 -1.93 -12.03 5.15
N ALA A 56 -3.25 -12.12 5.26
CA ALA A 56 -3.91 -13.12 6.09
C ALA A 56 -3.65 -14.56 5.61
N THR A 57 -3.61 -14.79 4.30
CA THR A 57 -3.25 -16.12 3.77
C THR A 57 -1.83 -16.50 4.17
N LEU A 58 -0.86 -15.60 4.06
CA LEU A 58 0.50 -15.86 4.51
C LEU A 58 0.60 -16.03 6.02
N ALA A 59 -0.14 -15.23 6.79
CA ALA A 59 -0.18 -15.31 8.25
C ALA A 59 -0.64 -16.68 8.75
N VAL A 60 -1.45 -17.39 7.98
CA VAL A 60 -1.86 -18.78 8.28
C VAL A 60 -0.90 -19.80 7.70
N VAL A 61 -0.53 -19.64 6.43
CA VAL A 61 0.27 -20.64 5.70
C VAL A 61 1.66 -20.81 6.30
N LEU A 62 2.34 -19.72 6.68
CA LEU A 62 3.72 -19.79 7.18
C LEU A 62 3.84 -20.57 8.51
N PRO A 63 3.04 -20.28 9.56
CA PRO A 63 3.08 -21.07 10.78
C PRO A 63 2.63 -22.51 10.59
N VAL A 64 1.66 -22.76 9.70
CA VAL A 64 1.21 -24.15 9.39
C VAL A 64 2.30 -24.95 8.69
N LEU A 65 3.00 -24.38 7.71
CA LEU A 65 4.15 -25.05 7.05
C LEU A 65 5.26 -25.34 8.06
N ARG A 66 5.50 -24.40 8.97
CA ARG A 66 6.48 -24.60 10.05
C ARG A 66 6.10 -25.76 10.98
N LEU A 67 4.80 -25.89 11.33
CA LEU A 67 4.35 -27.07 12.08
C LEU A 67 4.69 -28.38 11.38
N GLY A 68 4.68 -28.40 10.04
CA GLY A 68 5.10 -29.57 9.27
C GLY A 68 6.53 -30.00 9.53
N PHE A 69 7.45 -29.06 9.80
CA PHE A 69 8.87 -29.39 10.08
C PHE A 69 9.04 -30.18 11.38
N PHE A 70 8.14 -29.99 12.38
CA PHE A 70 8.18 -30.75 13.62
C PHE A 70 7.82 -32.23 13.46
N LEU A 71 7.25 -32.63 12.33
CA LEU A 71 7.06 -34.04 12.00
C LEU A 71 8.40 -34.75 11.76
N GLU A 72 9.39 -34.00 11.26
CA GLU A 72 10.71 -34.52 10.94
C GLU A 72 11.70 -34.40 12.12
N TRP A 73 11.41 -33.53 13.11
CA TRP A 73 12.26 -33.30 14.28
C TRP A 73 11.63 -33.93 15.54
N PRO A 74 11.73 -35.24 15.71
CA PRO A 74 11.18 -35.87 16.91
C PRO A 74 11.99 -35.44 18.13
N LEU A 75 11.33 -35.03 19.21
CA LEU A 75 11.87 -35.05 20.57
C LEU A 75 12.06 -33.73 21.35
N VAL A 76 11.73 -32.55 20.86
CA VAL A 76 12.05 -31.35 21.64
C VAL A 76 10.86 -30.74 22.41
N THR A 77 9.64 -30.89 21.93
CA THR A 77 8.47 -30.27 22.59
C THR A 77 7.19 -31.09 22.40
N SER A 78 6.27 -31.02 23.36
CA SER A 78 4.97 -31.67 23.24
C SER A 78 4.11 -31.01 22.17
N TRP A 79 3.43 -31.82 21.35
CA TRP A 79 2.50 -31.37 20.29
C TRP A 79 1.50 -30.28 20.73
N PRO A 80 0.88 -30.36 21.94
CA PRO A 80 -0.06 -29.34 22.37
C PRO A 80 0.58 -27.96 22.54
N LEU A 81 1.80 -27.87 23.04
CA LEU A 81 2.51 -26.61 23.21
C LEU A 81 2.86 -25.99 21.86
N GLN A 82 3.32 -26.81 20.92
CA GLN A 82 3.72 -26.35 19.58
C GLN A 82 2.51 -25.85 18.76
N SER A 83 1.37 -26.55 18.88
CA SER A 83 0.14 -26.10 18.22
C SER A 83 -0.41 -24.82 18.82
N LEU A 84 -0.28 -24.62 20.12
CA LEU A 84 -0.65 -23.38 20.80
C LEU A 84 0.24 -22.21 20.34
N ASP A 85 1.57 -22.41 20.29
CA ASP A 85 2.53 -21.43 19.80
C ASP A 85 2.18 -20.98 18.38
N SER A 86 1.97 -21.92 17.48
CA SER A 86 1.57 -21.61 16.09
C SER A 86 0.23 -20.89 16.00
N ALA A 87 -0.73 -21.21 16.86
CA ALA A 87 -2.00 -20.51 16.92
C ALA A 87 -1.84 -19.05 17.36
N VAL A 88 -0.97 -18.81 18.34
CA VAL A 88 -0.63 -17.46 18.81
C VAL A 88 0.07 -16.68 17.70
N ASP A 89 1.04 -17.28 17.00
CA ASP A 89 1.71 -16.66 15.85
C ASP A 89 0.72 -16.24 14.76
N VAL A 90 -0.23 -17.11 14.40
CA VAL A 90 -1.29 -16.80 13.42
C VAL A 90 -2.11 -15.59 13.88
N LEU A 91 -2.55 -15.56 15.13
CA LEU A 91 -3.35 -14.44 15.65
C LEU A 91 -2.58 -13.12 15.62
N ILE A 92 -1.31 -13.13 16.02
CA ILE A 92 -0.44 -11.95 16.00
C ILE A 92 -0.25 -11.47 14.55
N LEU A 93 0.07 -12.37 13.63
CA LEU A 93 0.31 -12.03 12.23
C LEU A 93 -0.96 -11.49 11.53
N ILE A 94 -2.13 -12.06 11.82
CA ILE A 94 -3.41 -11.53 11.32
C ILE A 94 -3.69 -10.14 11.89
N GLY A 95 -3.42 -9.93 13.19
CA GLY A 95 -3.54 -8.63 13.83
C GLY A 95 -2.65 -7.58 13.15
N ILE A 96 -1.39 -7.92 12.90
CA ILE A 96 -0.44 -7.05 12.19
C ILE A 96 -0.91 -6.76 10.75
N ALA A 97 -1.36 -7.77 10.02
CA ALA A 97 -1.89 -7.58 8.67
C ALA A 97 -3.09 -6.61 8.67
N SER A 98 -4.00 -6.76 9.63
CA SER A 98 -5.17 -5.89 9.76
C SER A 98 -4.78 -4.43 10.09
N LEU A 99 -3.79 -4.24 10.95
CA LEU A 99 -3.27 -2.90 11.29
C LEU A 99 -2.62 -2.23 10.07
N ILE A 100 -1.78 -2.97 9.33
CA ILE A 100 -1.12 -2.46 8.13
C ILE A 100 -2.15 -2.06 7.06
N ASP A 101 -3.16 -2.90 6.81
CA ASP A 101 -4.23 -2.59 5.87
C ASP A 101 -5.00 -1.33 6.29
N GLY A 102 -5.27 -1.17 7.59
CA GLY A 102 -5.90 0.03 8.14
C GLY A 102 -5.08 1.30 7.88
N ILE A 103 -3.76 1.25 8.11
CA ILE A 103 -2.84 2.37 7.86
C ILE A 103 -2.80 2.72 6.36
N VAL A 104 -2.64 1.73 5.50
CA VAL A 104 -2.59 1.92 4.04
C VAL A 104 -3.89 2.56 3.53
N ARG A 105 -5.05 2.09 4.00
CA ARG A 105 -6.36 2.67 3.62
C ARG A 105 -6.53 4.11 4.12
N GLN A 106 -6.03 4.44 5.31
CA GLN A 106 -6.09 5.81 5.83
C GLN A 106 -5.22 6.75 5.00
N GLU A 107 -4.00 6.34 4.65
CA GLU A 107 -3.13 7.13 3.76
C GLU A 107 -3.76 7.38 2.39
N TRP A 108 -4.44 6.38 1.82
CA TRP A 108 -5.18 6.53 0.56
C TRP A 108 -6.29 7.59 0.66
N LYS A 109 -7.05 7.57 1.77
CA LYS A 109 -8.11 8.57 2.01
C LYS A 109 -7.54 9.98 2.15
N ILE A 110 -6.44 10.12 2.89
CA ILE A 110 -5.76 11.42 3.06
C ILE A 110 -5.30 11.96 1.70
N ARG A 111 -4.62 11.14 0.90
CA ARG A 111 -4.16 11.55 -0.45
C ARG A 111 -5.31 11.93 -1.39
N MET A 112 -6.44 11.24 -1.32
CA MET A 112 -7.63 11.61 -2.10
C MET A 112 -8.18 12.98 -1.68
N LEU A 113 -8.17 13.28 -0.38
CA LEU A 113 -8.64 14.57 0.14
C LEU A 113 -7.64 15.70 -0.16
N GLU A 114 -6.34 15.44 -0.08
CA GLU A 114 -5.29 16.40 -0.45
C GLU A 114 -5.28 16.76 -1.94
N GLY A 115 -5.76 15.85 -2.80
CA GLY A 115 -5.91 16.10 -4.24
C GLY A 115 -7.13 16.94 -4.63
N LEU A 116 -8.03 17.25 -3.69
CA LEU A 116 -9.21 18.07 -3.95
C LEU A 116 -8.86 19.55 -3.84
N LEU A 117 -8.75 20.23 -4.99
CA LEU A 117 -8.56 21.67 -5.04
C LEU A 117 -9.93 22.35 -4.91
N PRO A 118 -10.17 23.14 -3.85
CA PRO A 118 -11.42 23.88 -3.70
C PRO A 118 -11.52 24.95 -4.78
N ILE A 119 -12.47 24.81 -5.69
CA ILE A 119 -12.71 25.73 -6.79
C ILE A 119 -14.04 26.47 -6.54
N CYS A 120 -14.03 27.78 -6.69
CA CYS A 120 -15.26 28.57 -6.62
C CYS A 120 -16.21 28.19 -7.76
N SER A 121 -17.45 27.83 -7.42
CA SER A 121 -18.45 27.42 -8.40
C SER A 121 -18.81 28.52 -9.40
N PHE A 122 -18.64 29.80 -9.02
CA PHE A 122 -18.98 30.95 -9.85
C PHE A 122 -17.78 31.46 -10.66
N CYS A 123 -16.72 31.92 -10.01
CA CYS A 123 -15.59 32.58 -10.68
C CYS A 123 -14.43 31.64 -11.02
N LYS A 124 -14.53 30.34 -10.69
CA LYS A 124 -13.54 29.29 -10.98
C LYS A 124 -12.14 29.52 -10.39
N LYS A 125 -12.00 30.47 -9.44
CA LYS A 125 -10.76 30.63 -8.68
C LYS A 125 -10.50 29.42 -7.78
N ILE A 126 -9.25 29.09 -7.58
CA ILE A 126 -8.79 28.05 -6.65
C ILE A 126 -8.39 28.69 -5.33
N ARG A 127 -8.73 28.06 -4.23
CA ARG A 127 -8.22 28.40 -2.90
C ARG A 127 -6.89 27.68 -2.68
N ASP A 128 -5.82 28.46 -2.45
CA ASP A 128 -4.49 27.90 -2.19
C ASP A 128 -4.31 27.44 -0.73
N GLU A 129 -3.13 26.88 -0.42
CA GLU A 129 -2.82 26.38 0.94
C GLU A 129 -2.78 27.49 2.00
N ALA A 130 -2.54 28.73 1.59
CA ALA A 130 -2.61 29.91 2.46
C ALA A 130 -4.05 30.42 2.68
N GLY A 131 -5.03 29.80 2.01
CA GLY A 131 -6.44 30.18 2.08
C GLY A 131 -6.85 31.28 1.11
N GLU A 132 -5.93 31.75 0.24
CA GLU A 132 -6.14 32.82 -0.72
C GLU A 132 -6.77 32.31 -2.02
N TRP A 133 -7.68 33.12 -2.60
CA TRP A 133 -8.35 32.79 -3.87
C TRP A 133 -7.53 33.31 -5.06
N ARG A 134 -6.93 32.37 -5.84
CA ARG A 134 -6.11 32.66 -7.04
C ARG A 134 -6.77 32.18 -8.32
N GLN A 135 -6.38 32.78 -9.44
CA GLN A 135 -6.81 32.29 -10.75
C GLN A 135 -6.23 30.90 -11.01
N LEU A 136 -7.01 30.04 -11.66
CA LEU A 136 -6.66 28.65 -11.97
C LEU A 136 -5.33 28.57 -12.71
N GLU A 137 -5.18 29.39 -13.75
CA GLU A 137 -3.99 29.44 -14.59
C GLU A 137 -2.73 29.82 -13.81
N THR A 138 -2.84 30.84 -12.93
CA THR A 138 -1.74 31.29 -12.08
C THR A 138 -1.33 30.22 -11.09
N TYR A 139 -2.31 29.51 -10.51
CA TYR A 139 -2.06 28.43 -9.57
C TYR A 139 -1.34 27.26 -10.24
N ILE A 140 -1.80 26.83 -11.41
CA ILE A 140 -1.19 25.72 -12.15
C ILE A 140 0.20 26.11 -12.67
N ALA A 141 0.38 27.30 -13.24
CA ALA A 141 1.67 27.77 -13.75
C ALA A 141 2.75 27.84 -12.65
N SER A 142 2.37 28.18 -11.41
CA SER A 142 3.30 28.23 -10.28
C SER A 142 3.75 26.85 -9.77
N ARG A 143 3.02 25.78 -10.08
CA ARG A 143 3.27 24.41 -9.59
C ARG A 143 3.64 23.39 -10.66
N SER A 144 3.46 23.76 -11.91
CA SER A 144 3.86 22.96 -13.06
C SER A 144 4.59 23.88 -14.04
N GLY A 145 5.42 23.34 -14.90
CA GLY A 145 6.04 24.11 -16.01
C GLY A 145 5.04 24.53 -17.11
N ALA A 146 3.73 24.47 -16.86
CA ALA A 146 2.70 24.77 -17.84
C ALA A 146 2.65 26.26 -18.18
N ARG A 147 2.60 26.58 -19.46
CA ARG A 147 2.35 27.91 -19.98
C ARG A 147 0.96 27.93 -20.61
N PHE A 148 0.15 28.89 -20.26
CA PHE A 148 -1.19 29.05 -20.81
C PHE A 148 -1.17 30.05 -21.96
N SER A 149 -1.71 29.65 -23.12
CA SER A 149 -2.07 30.55 -24.22
C SER A 149 -3.59 30.68 -24.25
N HIS A 150 -4.06 31.89 -24.50
CA HIS A 150 -5.49 32.14 -24.61
C HIS A 150 -5.93 31.92 -26.05
N THR A 151 -6.89 31.05 -26.22
CA THR A 151 -7.58 30.78 -27.47
C THR A 151 -9.04 30.45 -27.17
N PHE A 152 -9.85 30.29 -28.18
CA PHE A 152 -11.25 29.85 -28.03
C PHE A 152 -11.45 28.51 -28.74
N CYS A 153 -12.29 27.68 -28.17
CA CYS A 153 -12.72 26.46 -28.81
C CYS A 153 -13.71 26.81 -29.96
N GLN A 154 -13.88 25.89 -30.91
CA GLN A 154 -14.70 26.10 -32.06
C GLN A 154 -16.15 26.49 -31.73
N GLU A 155 -16.71 25.93 -30.64
CA GLU A 155 -18.06 26.25 -30.18
C GLU A 155 -18.16 27.71 -29.67
N CYS A 156 -17.21 28.13 -28.84
CA CYS A 156 -17.15 29.50 -28.33
C CYS A 156 -16.84 30.47 -29.48
N GLY A 157 -15.97 30.11 -30.42
CA GLY A 157 -15.67 30.90 -31.60
C GLY A 157 -16.92 31.18 -32.43
N ARG A 158 -17.69 30.17 -32.78
CA ARG A 158 -18.95 30.33 -33.51
C ARG A 158 -19.99 31.17 -32.77
N ARG A 159 -20.03 31.07 -31.44
CA ARG A 159 -21.00 31.78 -30.62
C ARG A 159 -20.69 33.27 -30.45
N HIS A 160 -19.40 33.60 -30.27
CA HIS A 160 -18.99 34.98 -29.97
C HIS A 160 -18.34 35.71 -31.15
N TYR A 161 -17.83 34.96 -32.13
CA TYR A 161 -17.13 35.48 -33.31
C TYR A 161 -17.52 34.69 -34.57
N PRO A 162 -18.83 34.69 -34.93
CA PRO A 162 -19.33 33.90 -36.06
C PRO A 162 -18.62 34.20 -37.37
N ASP A 163 -18.17 35.45 -37.56
CA ASP A 163 -17.53 35.90 -38.80
C ASP A 163 -16.04 35.47 -38.91
N LEU A 164 -15.45 34.88 -37.86
CA LEU A 164 -14.03 34.48 -37.80
C LEU A 164 -13.83 32.96 -37.79
N VAL A 165 -14.92 32.17 -37.69
CA VAL A 165 -14.83 30.71 -37.56
C VAL A 165 -15.74 30.11 -38.64
N ASP A 166 -15.15 29.75 -39.78
CA ASP A 166 -15.76 28.93 -40.83
C ASP A 166 -15.80 27.45 -40.46
#